data_6314946be61d77c01142e81a1870b8e6
#
_entry.id   6314946be61d77c01142e81a1870b8e6
#
_cell.length_a   1.000
_cell.length_b   1.000
_cell.length_c   1.000
_cell.angle_alpha   90.00
_cell.angle_beta   90.00
_cell.angle_gamma   90.00
#
_symmetry.space_group_name_H-M   'P 1'
#
loop_
_entity.id
_entity.type
_entity.pdbx_description
1 polymer ?
#
loop_
_entity_poly.entity_id
_entity_poly.type
_entity_poly.pdbx_seq_one_letter_code
_entity_poly.pdbx_strand_id
1 'polypeptide(L)'
;LHETTLENLLAHVNEIQDDRAILRSIHFFEETSRVERAAEAIGKADYEEFLKLMDESGRSSWELLQNCYCMKDCHEQKIPLVLALTQLFLNKIGGGICRVHGGGFAGVIAAVVPENEMENYVEYISQYVGRENVYPMDIRAIGAVHIG
;
A
#
# COMPACT_ATOMS: atom_id res chain seq x y z
N LEU A 1 -19.43 -5.33 -9.74
CA LEU A 1 -18.86 -4.00 -9.51
C LEU A 1 -18.65 -3.20 -10.80
N HIS A 2 -18.40 -3.82 -11.96
CA HIS A 2 -18.22 -3.10 -13.23
C HIS A 2 -19.49 -2.40 -13.76
N GLU A 3 -20.66 -2.74 -13.25
CA GLU A 3 -21.95 -2.22 -13.68
C GLU A 3 -22.55 -1.23 -12.68
N THR A 4 -21.84 -0.87 -11.62
CA THR A 4 -22.31 0.04 -10.58
C THR A 4 -21.29 1.13 -10.30
N THR A 5 -21.70 2.20 -9.62
CA THR A 5 -20.87 3.33 -9.22
C THR A 5 -20.79 3.43 -7.69
N LEU A 6 -19.82 4.19 -7.17
CA LEU A 6 -19.74 4.49 -5.74
C LEU A 6 -21.02 5.17 -5.25
N GLU A 7 -21.58 6.11 -6.01
CA GLU A 7 -22.82 6.80 -5.67
C GLU A 7 -23.99 5.82 -5.52
N ASN A 8 -24.10 4.87 -6.45
CA ASN A 8 -25.12 3.84 -6.38
C ASN A 8 -24.93 2.90 -5.19
N LEU A 9 -23.70 2.52 -4.87
CA LEU A 9 -23.39 1.77 -3.67
C LEU A 9 -23.84 2.51 -2.40
N LEU A 10 -23.48 3.80 -2.29
CA LEU A 10 -23.81 4.63 -1.11
C LEU A 10 -25.32 4.85 -0.97
N ALA A 11 -26.06 4.97 -2.07
CA ALA A 11 -27.52 5.10 -2.05
C ALA A 11 -28.23 3.87 -1.45
N HIS A 12 -27.59 2.69 -1.53
CA HIS A 12 -28.17 1.42 -1.08
C HIS A 12 -27.40 0.81 0.12
N VAL A 13 -26.51 1.57 0.75
CA VAL A 13 -25.63 1.07 1.83
C VAL A 13 -26.41 0.45 2.99
N ASN A 14 -27.58 0.99 3.34
CA ASN A 14 -28.43 0.48 4.42
C ASN A 14 -29.15 -0.85 4.09
N GLU A 15 -29.15 -1.27 2.84
CA GLU A 15 -29.74 -2.52 2.36
C GLU A 15 -28.75 -3.68 2.42
N ILE A 16 -27.45 -3.36 2.55
CA ILE A 16 -26.36 -4.34 2.60
C ILE A 16 -26.05 -4.66 4.05
N GLN A 17 -26.18 -5.94 4.43
CA GLN A 17 -25.97 -6.39 5.82
C GLN A 17 -24.51 -6.69 6.17
N ASP A 18 -23.58 -6.59 5.21
CA ASP A 18 -22.16 -6.89 5.39
C ASP A 18 -21.31 -5.60 5.28
N ASP A 19 -21.01 -4.98 6.42
CA ASP A 19 -20.19 -3.77 6.51
C ASP A 19 -18.81 -3.96 5.88
N ARG A 20 -18.24 -5.16 5.99
CA ARG A 20 -16.93 -5.46 5.39
C ARG A 20 -17.00 -5.50 3.86
N ALA A 21 -18.09 -5.99 3.29
CA ALA A 21 -18.31 -5.93 1.85
C ALA A 21 -18.47 -4.48 1.38
N ILE A 22 -19.15 -3.64 2.15
CA ILE A 22 -19.28 -2.20 1.89
C ILE A 22 -17.89 -1.53 1.88
N LEU A 23 -17.10 -1.71 2.94
CA LEU A 23 -15.76 -1.13 3.06
C LEU A 23 -14.85 -1.53 1.88
N ARG A 24 -14.85 -2.80 1.50
CA ARG A 24 -14.07 -3.30 0.37
C ARG A 24 -14.55 -2.75 -0.97
N SER A 25 -15.85 -2.53 -1.12
CA SER A 25 -16.40 -1.92 -2.33
C SER A 25 -16.02 -0.44 -2.43
N ILE A 26 -16.03 0.30 -1.33
CA ILE A 26 -15.53 1.68 -1.27
C ILE A 26 -14.05 1.70 -1.66
N HIS A 27 -13.22 0.82 -1.05
CA HIS A 27 -11.82 0.69 -1.43
C HIS A 27 -11.64 0.47 -2.93
N PHE A 28 -12.43 -0.42 -3.53
CA PHE A 28 -12.34 -0.73 -4.96
C PHE A 28 -12.59 0.50 -5.85
N PHE A 29 -13.64 1.25 -5.59
CA PHE A 29 -13.95 2.44 -6.39
C PHE A 29 -12.91 3.54 -6.20
N GLU A 30 -12.51 3.80 -4.96
CA GLU A 30 -11.50 4.80 -4.65
C GLU A 30 -10.12 4.44 -5.21
N GLU A 31 -9.73 3.16 -5.13
CA GLU A 31 -8.45 2.69 -5.66
C GLU A 31 -8.41 2.76 -7.18
N THR A 32 -9.52 2.48 -7.86
CA THR A 32 -9.61 2.62 -9.32
C THR A 32 -9.35 4.07 -9.75
N SER A 33 -10.00 5.04 -9.12
CA SER A 33 -9.77 6.47 -9.37
C SER A 33 -8.33 6.89 -9.01
N ARG A 34 -7.79 6.35 -7.92
CA ARG A 34 -6.41 6.66 -7.46
C ARG A 34 -5.36 6.17 -8.45
N VAL A 35 -5.56 5.01 -9.07
CA VAL A 35 -4.65 4.47 -10.11
C VAL A 35 -4.61 5.40 -11.32
N GLU A 36 -5.74 5.93 -11.76
CA GLU A 36 -5.79 6.89 -12.88
C GLU A 36 -5.00 8.17 -12.55
N ARG A 37 -5.23 8.74 -11.37
CA ARG A 37 -4.48 9.92 -10.88
C ARG A 37 -2.98 9.64 -10.74
N ALA A 38 -2.60 8.46 -10.26
CA ALA A 38 -1.21 8.06 -10.13
C ALA A 38 -0.52 7.94 -11.51
N ALA A 39 -1.20 7.40 -12.51
CA ALA A 39 -0.70 7.33 -13.87
C ALA A 39 -0.52 8.75 -14.48
N GLU A 40 -1.44 9.67 -14.21
CA GLU A 40 -1.31 11.07 -14.62
C GLU A 40 -0.11 11.77 -13.94
N ALA A 41 0.05 11.58 -12.63
CA ALA A 41 1.15 12.16 -11.86
C ALA A 41 2.51 11.70 -12.41
N ILE A 42 2.67 10.39 -12.69
CA ILE A 42 3.86 9.86 -13.33
C ILE A 42 4.08 10.49 -14.73
N GLY A 43 3.02 10.58 -15.53
CA GLY A 43 3.10 11.18 -16.88
C GLY A 43 3.53 12.65 -16.87
N LYS A 44 3.28 13.37 -15.78
CA LYS A 44 3.68 14.76 -15.54
C LYS A 44 5.00 14.89 -14.78
N ALA A 45 5.67 13.79 -14.43
CA ALA A 45 6.82 13.73 -13.52
C ALA A 45 6.57 14.39 -12.15
N ASP A 46 5.31 14.37 -11.70
CA ASP A 46 4.88 14.83 -10.38
C ASP A 46 5.03 13.69 -9.35
N TYR A 47 6.26 13.49 -8.90
CA TYR A 47 6.58 12.41 -7.97
C TYR A 47 6.04 12.66 -6.56
N GLU A 48 5.82 13.91 -6.17
CA GLU A 48 5.22 14.25 -4.88
C GLU A 48 3.76 13.79 -4.80
N GLU A 49 2.95 14.14 -5.80
CA GLU A 49 1.56 13.65 -5.88
C GLU A 49 1.52 12.12 -6.04
N PHE A 50 2.43 11.52 -6.81
CA PHE A 50 2.51 10.07 -6.93
C PHE A 50 2.75 9.38 -5.58
N LEU A 51 3.72 9.84 -4.79
CA LEU A 51 4.02 9.28 -3.47
C LEU A 51 2.88 9.48 -2.49
N LYS A 52 2.23 10.63 -2.52
CA LYS A 52 1.02 10.89 -1.73
C LYS A 52 -0.11 9.91 -2.07
N LEU A 53 -0.36 9.66 -3.35
CA LEU A 53 -1.37 8.70 -3.79
C LEU A 53 -1.02 7.26 -3.38
N MET A 54 0.27 6.91 -3.36
CA MET A 54 0.72 5.62 -2.82
C MET A 54 0.47 5.50 -1.32
N ASP A 55 0.69 6.55 -0.53
CA ASP A 55 0.39 6.58 0.91
C ASP A 55 -1.12 6.46 1.16
N GLU A 56 -1.94 7.21 0.43
CA GLU A 56 -3.41 7.12 0.48
C GLU A 56 -3.90 5.69 0.16
N SER A 57 -3.32 5.04 -0.85
CA SER A 57 -3.61 3.65 -1.19
C SER A 57 -3.23 2.67 -0.07
N GLY A 58 -2.12 2.92 0.60
CA GLY A 58 -1.70 2.17 1.79
C GLY A 58 -2.69 2.29 2.94
N ARG A 59 -3.16 3.50 3.22
CA ARG A 59 -4.21 3.76 4.24
C ARG A 59 -5.53 3.09 3.87
N SER A 60 -5.97 3.22 2.63
CA SER A 60 -7.17 2.57 2.13
C SER A 60 -7.09 1.04 2.26
N SER A 61 -5.93 0.45 1.98
CA SER A 61 -5.68 -0.98 2.21
C SER A 61 -5.81 -1.37 3.68
N TRP A 62 -5.31 -0.54 4.59
CA TRP A 62 -5.41 -0.76 6.03
C TRP A 62 -6.85 -0.62 6.54
N GLU A 63 -7.49 0.49 6.22
CA GLU A 63 -8.77 0.90 6.82
C GLU A 63 -9.96 0.21 6.18
N LEU A 64 -9.97 0.11 4.84
CA LEU A 64 -11.12 -0.33 4.08
C LEU A 64 -10.98 -1.77 3.58
N LEU A 65 -9.86 -2.10 2.93
CA LEU A 65 -9.62 -3.47 2.45
C LEU A 65 -9.32 -4.43 3.60
N GLN A 66 -8.66 -3.94 4.67
CA GLN A 66 -8.31 -4.67 5.88
C GLN A 66 -7.49 -5.94 5.58
N ASN A 67 -6.49 -5.81 4.72
CA ASN A 67 -5.62 -6.90 4.30
C ASN A 67 -4.23 -6.88 4.94
N CYS A 68 -4.00 -5.99 5.92
CA CYS A 68 -2.72 -5.89 6.63
C CYS A 68 -2.58 -6.89 7.79
N TYR A 69 -3.66 -7.52 8.23
CA TYR A 69 -3.67 -8.43 9.37
C TYR A 69 -4.62 -9.62 9.15
N CYS A 70 -4.37 -10.72 9.89
CA CYS A 70 -5.22 -11.89 9.87
C CYS A 70 -6.27 -11.81 10.99
N MET A 71 -7.57 -11.87 10.62
CA MET A 71 -8.65 -11.86 11.62
C MET A 71 -8.79 -13.16 12.37
N LYS A 72 -8.25 -14.29 11.85
CA LYS A 72 -8.33 -15.60 12.48
C LYS A 72 -7.32 -15.75 13.60
N ASP A 73 -6.20 -15.04 13.52
CA ASP A 73 -5.16 -15.01 14.54
C ASP A 73 -4.74 -13.57 14.82
N CYS A 74 -5.23 -13.03 15.92
CA CYS A 74 -4.94 -11.67 16.34
C CYS A 74 -3.49 -11.47 16.82
N HIS A 75 -2.72 -12.53 17.02
CA HIS A 75 -1.31 -12.46 17.42
C HIS A 75 -0.38 -12.40 16.21
N GLU A 76 -0.82 -12.81 15.02
CA GLU A 76 -0.07 -12.72 13.78
C GLU A 76 -0.14 -11.30 13.18
N GLN A 77 0.70 -10.40 13.68
CA GLN A 77 0.70 -8.97 13.36
C GLN A 77 2.02 -8.51 12.72
N LYS A 78 2.70 -9.36 11.95
CA LYS A 78 4.02 -9.00 11.39
C LYS A 78 3.96 -7.87 10.38
N ILE A 79 2.99 -7.86 9.46
CA ILE A 79 2.83 -6.74 8.50
C ILE A 79 2.55 -5.42 9.23
N PRO A 80 1.56 -5.33 10.15
CA PRO A 80 1.36 -4.13 10.97
C PRO A 80 2.61 -3.66 11.69
N LEU A 81 3.33 -4.59 12.32
CA LEU A 81 4.55 -4.27 13.05
C LEU A 81 5.62 -3.67 12.13
N VAL A 82 5.88 -4.30 10.99
CA VAL A 82 6.90 -3.82 10.03
C VAL A 82 6.51 -2.49 9.42
N LEU A 83 5.22 -2.29 9.10
CA LEU A 83 4.71 -0.99 8.66
C LEU A 83 4.92 0.10 9.72
N ALA A 84 4.60 -0.19 10.99
CA ALA A 84 4.78 0.75 12.10
C ALA A 84 6.27 1.11 12.30
N LEU A 85 7.15 0.12 12.31
CA LEU A 85 8.60 0.35 12.42
C LEU A 85 9.14 1.18 11.25
N THR A 86 8.72 0.86 10.03
CA THR A 86 9.08 1.62 8.83
C THR A 86 8.59 3.06 8.93
N GLN A 87 7.33 3.27 9.34
CA GLN A 87 6.77 4.62 9.48
C GLN A 87 7.52 5.44 10.55
N LEU A 88 7.95 4.82 11.66
CA LEU A 88 8.79 5.48 12.67
C LEU A 88 10.11 5.96 12.08
N PHE A 89 10.75 5.16 11.24
CA PHE A 89 11.98 5.55 10.55
C PHE A 89 11.72 6.71 9.58
N LEU A 90 10.71 6.58 8.71
CA LEU A 90 10.35 7.59 7.70
C LEU A 90 9.98 8.93 8.36
N ASN A 91 9.25 8.92 9.46
CA ASN A 91 8.93 10.13 10.23
C ASN A 91 10.19 10.80 10.79
N LYS A 92 11.17 10.00 11.24
CA LYS A 92 12.44 10.52 11.77
C LYS A 92 13.27 11.24 10.70
N ILE A 93 13.29 10.70 9.48
CA ILE A 93 14.05 11.31 8.37
C ILE A 93 13.24 12.38 7.62
N GLY A 94 11.94 12.50 7.88
CA GLY A 94 11.07 13.51 7.26
C GLY A 94 10.72 13.24 5.80
N GLY A 95 10.75 11.98 5.34
CA GLY A 95 10.40 11.66 3.94
C GLY A 95 10.22 10.17 3.68
N GLY A 96 9.62 9.86 2.53
CA GLY A 96 9.30 8.49 2.14
C GLY A 96 7.89 8.05 2.51
N ILE A 97 7.49 6.89 2.01
CA ILE A 97 6.19 6.25 2.29
C ILE A 97 6.36 4.75 2.48
N CYS A 98 5.42 4.10 3.15
CA CYS A 98 5.34 2.65 3.18
C CYS A 98 3.89 2.18 3.12
N ARG A 99 3.70 1.00 2.51
CA ARG A 99 2.38 0.38 2.40
C ARG A 99 2.49 -1.14 2.32
N VAL A 100 1.40 -1.82 2.61
CA VAL A 100 1.29 -3.24 2.25
C VAL A 100 1.35 -3.39 0.73
N HIS A 101 2.03 -4.43 0.24
CA HIS A 101 2.17 -4.71 -1.18
C HIS A 101 1.57 -6.07 -1.54
N GLY A 102 0.95 -6.13 -2.73
CA GLY A 102 0.23 -7.33 -3.18
C GLY A 102 -1.03 -7.62 -2.38
N GLY A 103 -1.39 -8.88 -2.24
CA GLY A 103 -2.63 -9.31 -1.59
C GLY A 103 -2.72 -9.08 -0.08
N GLY A 104 -1.62 -8.73 0.55
CA GLY A 104 -1.55 -8.56 2.01
C GLY A 104 -1.49 -9.89 2.77
N PHE A 105 -2.06 -9.91 3.97
CA PHE A 105 -2.20 -11.03 4.92
C PHE A 105 -0.89 -11.68 5.40
N ALA A 106 -0.07 -12.23 4.55
CA ALA A 106 1.24 -12.80 4.85
C ALA A 106 2.29 -12.38 3.80
N GLY A 107 2.00 -11.31 3.09
CA GLY A 107 2.83 -10.82 2.00
C GLY A 107 3.97 -9.93 2.48
N VAL A 108 4.29 -8.96 1.67
CA VAL A 108 5.37 -8.00 1.89
C VAL A 108 4.82 -6.58 2.06
N ILE A 109 5.63 -5.70 2.59
CA ILE A 109 5.43 -4.26 2.48
C ILE A 109 6.34 -3.70 1.38
N ALA A 110 5.94 -2.58 0.79
CA ALA A 110 6.81 -1.74 -0.01
C ALA A 110 7.09 -0.45 0.76
N ALA A 111 8.35 -0.04 0.76
CA ALA A 111 8.78 1.25 1.28
C ALA A 111 9.53 2.00 0.19
N VAL A 112 9.19 3.27 0.00
CA VAL A 112 9.95 4.20 -0.82
C VAL A 112 10.73 5.09 0.12
N VAL A 113 12.04 5.00 0.07
CA VAL A 113 12.96 5.67 0.98
C VAL A 113 13.87 6.58 0.14
N PRO A 114 14.20 7.80 0.60
CA PRO A 114 15.20 8.62 -0.07
C PRO A 114 16.51 7.87 -0.27
N GLU A 115 17.14 8.01 -1.42
CA GLU A 115 18.32 7.24 -1.81
C GLU A 115 19.46 7.36 -0.79
N ASN A 116 19.69 8.55 -0.27
CA ASN A 116 20.71 8.81 0.77
C ASN A 116 20.43 8.15 2.12
N GLU A 117 19.21 7.68 2.37
CA GLU A 117 18.79 7.00 3.59
C GLU A 117 18.58 5.49 3.41
N MET A 118 18.76 4.98 2.19
CA MET A 118 18.50 3.58 1.87
C MET A 118 19.32 2.60 2.73
N GLU A 119 20.62 2.84 2.87
CA GLU A 119 21.50 1.98 3.68
C GLU A 119 21.10 2.00 5.15
N ASN A 120 20.84 3.20 5.69
CA ASN A 120 20.37 3.39 7.07
C ASN A 120 19.05 2.66 7.33
N TYR A 121 18.12 2.73 6.38
CA TYR A 121 16.85 2.03 6.49
C TYR A 121 17.03 0.51 6.45
N VAL A 122 17.83 0.00 5.52
CA VAL A 122 18.13 -1.44 5.42
C VAL A 122 18.75 -1.96 6.70
N GLU A 123 19.73 -1.26 7.28
CA GLU A 123 20.34 -1.63 8.56
C GLU A 123 19.30 -1.61 9.68
N TYR A 124 18.52 -0.53 9.77
CA TYR A 124 17.48 -0.39 10.79
C TYR A 124 16.45 -1.51 10.75
N ILE A 125 15.82 -1.74 9.60
CA ILE A 125 14.71 -2.70 9.51
C ILE A 125 15.19 -4.15 9.61
N SER A 126 16.42 -4.45 9.15
CA SER A 126 17.02 -5.77 9.23
C SER A 126 17.18 -6.28 10.66
N GLN A 127 17.29 -5.39 11.64
CA GLN A 127 17.37 -5.76 13.06
C GLN A 127 16.08 -6.45 13.56
N TYR A 128 14.95 -6.19 12.90
CA TYR A 128 13.63 -6.69 13.29
C TYR A 128 13.14 -7.85 12.42
N VAL A 129 13.50 -7.86 11.13
CA VAL A 129 12.97 -8.85 10.18
C VAL A 129 14.02 -9.82 9.65
N GLY A 130 15.31 -9.58 9.92
CA GLY A 130 16.43 -10.29 9.30
C GLY A 130 16.82 -9.70 7.96
N ARG A 131 18.13 -9.66 7.67
CA ARG A 131 18.66 -9.06 6.42
C ARG A 131 18.18 -9.79 5.15
N GLU A 132 17.97 -11.07 5.26
CA GLU A 132 17.49 -11.96 4.18
C GLU A 132 16.06 -11.64 3.74
N ASN A 133 15.31 -10.91 4.54
CA ASN A 133 13.94 -10.49 4.25
C ASN A 133 13.84 -9.04 3.78
N VAL A 134 14.96 -8.37 3.53
CA VAL A 134 15.01 -6.98 3.06
C VAL A 134 15.65 -6.93 1.68
N TYR A 135 14.87 -6.47 0.71
CA TYR A 135 15.22 -6.47 -0.72
C TYR A 135 15.24 -5.03 -1.25
N PRO A 136 16.41 -4.34 -1.24
CA PRO A 136 16.54 -3.09 -2.00
C PRO A 136 16.31 -3.35 -3.49
N MET A 137 15.45 -2.56 -4.10
CA MET A 137 15.07 -2.74 -5.51
C MET A 137 14.97 -1.39 -6.21
N ASP A 138 15.32 -1.39 -7.47
CA ASP A 138 15.06 -0.28 -8.38
C ASP A 138 13.87 -0.58 -9.28
N ILE A 139 13.21 0.49 -9.75
CA ILE A 139 12.13 0.36 -10.72
C ILE A 139 12.75 0.08 -12.10
N ARG A 140 12.41 -1.07 -12.65
CA ARG A 140 12.86 -1.47 -13.97
C ARG A 140 12.29 -0.53 -15.04
N ALA A 141 13.16 -0.03 -15.93
CA ALA A 141 12.77 0.88 -17.02
C ALA A 141 11.88 0.24 -18.10
N ILE A 142 11.86 -1.10 -18.17
CA ILE A 142 11.09 -1.87 -19.16
C ILE A 142 10.00 -2.66 -18.44
N GLY A 143 8.76 -2.52 -18.89
CA GLY A 143 7.61 -3.26 -18.39
C GLY A 143 7.64 -4.75 -18.75
N ALA A 144 6.49 -5.39 -18.77
CA ALA A 144 6.36 -6.77 -19.22
C ALA A 144 6.71 -6.89 -20.72
N VAL A 145 7.61 -7.82 -21.06
CA VAL A 145 8.01 -8.09 -22.43
C VAL A 145 7.77 -9.56 -22.75
N HIS A 146 7.42 -9.85 -24.00
CA HIS A 146 7.35 -11.23 -24.47
C HIS A 146 8.78 -11.78 -24.60
N ILE A 147 9.01 -12.91 -23.95
CA ILE A 147 10.25 -13.66 -24.07
C ILE A 147 9.93 -14.80 -25.04
N GLY A 148 10.33 -14.62 -26.31
CA GLY A 148 10.11 -15.60 -27.37
C GLY A 148 10.87 -16.91 -27.15
#